data_65775fe72f16ac2562983f0f129ec931
#
_entry.id   65775fe72f16ac2562983f0f129ec931
#
_cell.length_a   1.000
_cell.length_b   1.000
_cell.length_c   1.000
_cell.angle_alpha   90.00
_cell.angle_beta   90.00
_cell.angle_gamma   90.00
#
_symmetry.space_group_name_H-M   'P 1'
#
loop_
_entity.id
_entity.type
_entity.pdbx_description
1 polymer ?
#
loop_
_entity_poly.entity_id
_entity_poly.type
_entity_poly.pdbx_seq_one_letter_code
_entity_poly.pdbx_strand_id
1 'polypeptide(L)'
;MPPPSHHSPDPVTAQYARHGCWVVVACGEFDADTVEPLERALGRAAAEGFAVVVLDVGAVTFADSGLLNLLVRTQRATTLRIAGSPPQLRRILELTGADQALHLYPSADDACADAL
;
A
#
# COMPACT_ATOMS: atom_id res chain seq x y z
N MET A 1 -17.84 -19.54 21.92
CA MET A 1 -16.78 -18.79 21.27
C MET A 1 -16.98 -18.78 19.76
N PRO A 2 -17.11 -17.65 19.18
CA PRO A 2 -17.28 -17.62 17.74
C PRO A 2 -16.00 -18.07 17.05
N PRO A 3 -16.13 -18.85 16.00
CA PRO A 3 -14.94 -19.29 15.29
C PRO A 3 -14.31 -18.12 14.52
N PRO A 4 -13.00 -18.05 14.50
CA PRO A 4 -12.31 -17.01 13.75
C PRO A 4 -12.47 -17.17 12.24
N SER A 5 -13.07 -18.24 11.79
CA SER A 5 -13.23 -18.51 10.36
C SER A 5 -14.00 -17.46 9.58
N HIS A 6 -14.71 -16.60 10.29
CA HIS A 6 -15.46 -15.51 9.65
C HIS A 6 -14.64 -14.22 9.56
N HIS A 7 -13.47 -14.20 10.11
CA HIS A 7 -12.61 -13.04 9.98
C HIS A 7 -12.01 -13.00 8.59
N SER A 8 -12.16 -11.87 7.94
CA SER A 8 -11.34 -11.59 6.77
C SER A 8 -9.88 -11.52 7.23
N PRO A 9 -8.92 -11.98 6.44
CA PRO A 9 -7.52 -11.77 6.75
C PRO A 9 -7.26 -10.29 6.99
N ASP A 10 -6.34 -10.00 7.91
CA ASP A 10 -5.94 -8.62 8.13
C ASP A 10 -5.42 -8.06 6.80
N PRO A 11 -5.95 -6.94 6.32
CA PRO A 11 -5.49 -6.35 5.06
C PRO A 11 -4.04 -5.86 5.14
N VAL A 12 -3.51 -5.68 6.33
CA VAL A 12 -2.08 -5.38 6.54
C VAL A 12 -1.46 -6.60 7.20
N THR A 13 -0.67 -7.37 6.45
CA THR A 13 -0.12 -8.63 6.93
C THR A 13 1.24 -8.50 7.58
N ALA A 14 1.98 -7.46 7.26
CA ALA A 14 3.30 -7.23 7.84
C ALA A 14 3.69 -5.77 7.72
N GLN A 15 4.53 -5.33 8.65
CA GLN A 15 5.18 -4.03 8.59
C GLN A 15 6.60 -4.20 9.10
N TYR A 16 7.56 -3.62 8.41
CA TYR A 16 8.97 -3.74 8.81
C TYR A 16 9.81 -2.59 8.24
N ALA A 17 10.93 -2.35 8.89
CA ALA A 17 11.90 -1.37 8.40
C ALA A 17 12.90 -2.06 7.47
N ARG A 18 13.29 -1.38 6.40
CA ARG A 18 14.30 -1.89 5.47
C ARG A 18 15.03 -0.71 4.83
N HIS A 19 16.34 -0.65 5.04
CA HIS A 19 17.19 0.41 4.47
C HIS A 19 16.66 1.83 4.71
N GLY A 20 16.12 2.07 5.91
CA GLY A 20 15.59 3.39 6.24
C GLY A 20 14.17 3.65 5.75
N CYS A 21 13.60 2.73 5.00
CA CYS A 21 12.20 2.79 4.58
C CYS A 21 11.33 2.02 5.57
N TRP A 22 10.07 2.41 5.63
CA TRP A 22 9.06 1.60 6.32
C TRP A 22 8.21 0.89 5.28
N VAL A 23 8.17 -0.43 5.35
CA VAL A 23 7.41 -1.25 4.39
C VAL A 23 6.14 -1.74 5.04
N VAL A 24 5.01 -1.50 4.38
CA VAL A 24 3.70 -2.01 4.76
C VAL A 24 3.27 -3.01 3.70
N VAL A 25 2.96 -4.23 4.10
CA VAL A 25 2.50 -5.27 3.17
C VAL A 25 0.99 -5.38 3.25
N ALA A 26 0.32 -5.13 2.14
CA ALA A 26 -1.12 -5.21 2.02
C ALA A 26 -1.51 -6.49 1.29
N CYS A 27 -2.69 -7.04 1.62
CA CYS A 27 -3.21 -8.22 0.94
C CYS A 27 -4.72 -8.19 0.85
N GLY A 28 -5.24 -8.92 -0.13
CA GLY A 28 -6.67 -9.14 -0.27
C GLY A 28 -7.39 -8.03 -1.01
N GLU A 29 -8.66 -7.90 -0.72
CA GLU A 29 -9.53 -6.93 -1.37
C GLU A 29 -9.60 -5.64 -0.56
N PHE A 30 -9.53 -4.52 -1.25
CA PHE A 30 -9.66 -3.20 -0.63
C PHE A 30 -10.87 -2.46 -1.17
N ASP A 31 -11.82 -2.23 -0.28
CA ASP A 31 -13.01 -1.42 -0.52
C ASP A 31 -13.22 -0.48 0.66
N ALA A 32 -14.37 0.19 0.69
CA ALA A 32 -14.67 1.15 1.76
C ALA A 32 -14.65 0.53 3.15
N ASP A 33 -14.92 -0.77 3.27
CA ASP A 33 -14.98 -1.46 4.56
C ASP A 33 -13.62 -1.98 5.01
N THR A 34 -12.70 -2.21 4.10
CA THR A 34 -11.42 -2.86 4.40
C THR A 34 -10.22 -1.93 4.33
N VAL A 35 -10.39 -0.71 3.84
CA VAL A 35 -9.28 0.22 3.63
C VAL A 35 -8.78 0.87 4.93
N GLU A 36 -9.59 0.93 5.97
CA GLU A 36 -9.26 1.66 7.18
C GLU A 36 -7.99 1.17 7.90
N PRO A 37 -7.76 -0.15 8.08
CA PRO A 37 -6.52 -0.59 8.70
C PRO A 37 -5.27 -0.16 7.92
N LEU A 38 -5.37 -0.15 6.60
CA LEU A 38 -4.27 0.31 5.76
C LEU A 38 -4.06 1.82 5.91
N GLU A 39 -5.14 2.58 5.94
CA GLU A 39 -5.08 4.02 6.16
C GLU A 39 -4.37 4.35 7.47
N ARG A 40 -4.69 3.63 8.54
CA ARG A 40 -4.04 3.81 9.84
C ARG A 40 -2.55 3.46 9.78
N ALA A 41 -2.21 2.37 9.12
CA ALA A 41 -0.81 1.93 9.02
C ALA A 41 0.04 2.96 8.26
N LEU A 42 -0.47 3.46 7.14
CA LEU A 42 0.23 4.46 6.33
C LEU A 42 0.33 5.79 7.06
N GLY A 43 -0.74 6.19 7.74
CA GLY A 43 -0.74 7.44 8.53
C GLY A 43 0.24 7.39 9.68
N ARG A 44 0.34 6.25 10.36
CA ARG A 44 1.30 6.06 11.44
C ARG A 44 2.74 6.12 10.94
N ALA A 45 3.01 5.46 9.82
CA ALA A 45 4.35 5.48 9.23
C ALA A 45 4.76 6.90 8.83
N ALA A 46 3.84 7.66 8.24
CA ALA A 46 4.10 9.06 7.89
C ALA A 46 4.37 9.90 9.14
N ALA A 47 3.59 9.69 10.22
CA ALA A 47 3.74 10.44 11.45
C ALA A 47 5.04 10.12 12.18
N GLU A 48 5.57 8.92 12.02
CA GLU A 48 6.85 8.51 12.63
C GLU A 48 8.06 9.08 11.91
N GLY A 49 7.86 9.76 10.78
CA GLY A 49 8.92 10.49 10.13
C GLY A 49 9.81 9.67 9.22
N PHE A 50 9.36 8.52 8.76
CA PHE A 50 10.11 7.78 7.74
C PHE A 50 10.18 8.60 6.46
N ALA A 51 11.37 8.71 5.89
CA ALA A 51 11.58 9.47 4.66
C ALA A 51 10.83 8.83 3.48
N VAL A 52 10.73 7.50 3.48
CA VAL A 52 10.05 6.74 2.43
C VAL A 52 9.19 5.66 3.08
N VAL A 53 7.95 5.59 2.65
CA VAL A 53 7.03 4.51 3.00
C VAL A 53 6.78 3.69 1.74
N VAL A 54 6.99 2.38 1.82
CA VAL A 54 6.77 1.46 0.71
C VAL A 54 5.51 0.65 1.01
N LEU A 55 4.57 0.65 0.07
CA LEU A 55 3.40 -0.20 0.15
C LEU A 55 3.58 -1.36 -0.83
N ASP A 56 3.71 -2.56 -0.30
CA ASP A 56 3.80 -3.77 -1.10
C ASP A 56 2.38 -4.27 -1.38
N VAL A 57 1.99 -4.24 -2.65
CA VAL A 57 0.64 -4.60 -3.08
C VAL A 57 0.62 -5.90 -3.90
N GLY A 58 1.69 -6.69 -3.81
CA GLY A 58 1.81 -7.94 -4.58
C GLY A 58 0.71 -8.96 -4.29
N ALA A 59 0.13 -8.93 -3.10
CA ALA A 59 -0.96 -9.82 -2.69
C ALA A 59 -2.34 -9.15 -2.70
N VAL A 60 -2.46 -7.96 -3.23
CA VAL A 60 -3.75 -7.27 -3.37
C VAL A 60 -4.49 -7.86 -4.55
N THR A 61 -5.71 -8.31 -4.34
CA THR A 61 -6.52 -9.00 -5.35
C THR A 61 -7.62 -8.11 -5.94
N PHE A 62 -8.00 -7.05 -5.24
CA PHE A 62 -9.01 -6.11 -5.71
C PHE A 62 -8.79 -4.77 -5.04
N ALA A 63 -9.03 -3.70 -5.79
CA ALA A 63 -8.96 -2.34 -5.26
C ALA A 63 -10.00 -1.48 -5.95
N ASP A 64 -10.71 -0.68 -5.16
CA ASP A 64 -11.65 0.29 -5.69
C ASP A 64 -11.07 1.70 -5.61
N SER A 65 -11.89 2.68 -5.96
CA SER A 65 -11.47 4.09 -5.93
C SER A 65 -11.09 4.57 -4.53
N GLY A 66 -11.60 3.93 -3.49
CA GLY A 66 -11.24 4.24 -2.11
C GLY A 66 -9.76 4.01 -1.83
N LEU A 67 -9.23 2.87 -2.29
CA LEU A 67 -7.81 2.60 -2.16
C LEU A 67 -6.99 3.60 -2.98
N LEU A 68 -7.37 3.84 -4.23
CA LEU A 68 -6.63 4.77 -5.09
C LEU A 68 -6.58 6.17 -4.48
N ASN A 69 -7.70 6.63 -3.93
CA ASN A 69 -7.76 7.91 -3.27
C ASN A 69 -6.86 7.98 -2.03
N LEU A 70 -6.83 6.90 -1.24
CA LEU A 70 -5.94 6.79 -0.09
C LEU A 70 -4.47 6.90 -0.52
N LEU A 71 -4.08 6.21 -1.57
CA LEU A 71 -2.70 6.24 -2.05
C LEU A 71 -2.28 7.64 -2.48
N VAL A 72 -3.14 8.34 -3.21
CA VAL A 72 -2.85 9.70 -3.66
C VAL A 72 -2.74 10.65 -2.47
N ARG A 73 -3.65 10.53 -1.50
CA ARG A 73 -3.59 11.36 -0.28
C ARG A 73 -2.32 11.10 0.52
N THR A 74 -1.92 9.83 0.64
CA THR A 74 -0.71 9.46 1.36
C THR A 74 0.52 10.01 0.67
N GLN A 75 0.54 9.98 -0.66
CA GLN A 75 1.65 10.53 -1.45
C GLN A 75 1.86 12.03 -1.19
N ARG A 76 0.80 12.73 -0.87
CA ARG A 76 0.90 14.15 -0.53
C ARG A 76 1.49 14.40 0.85
N ALA A 77 1.35 13.43 1.76
CA ALA A 77 1.80 13.56 3.14
C ALA A 77 3.23 13.05 3.35
N THR A 78 3.67 12.09 2.53
CA THR A 78 4.99 11.47 2.65
C THR A 78 5.41 10.94 1.30
N THR A 79 6.67 10.55 1.16
CA THR A 79 7.11 9.86 -0.05
C THR A 79 6.61 8.43 0.00
N LEU A 80 5.59 8.13 -0.79
CA LEU A 80 5.00 6.80 -0.90
C LEU A 80 5.48 6.13 -2.18
N ARG A 81 5.93 4.88 -2.07
CA ARG A 81 6.32 4.04 -3.20
C ARG A 81 5.48 2.79 -3.19
N ILE A 82 4.93 2.44 -4.35
CA ILE A 82 4.06 1.28 -4.52
C ILE A 82 4.88 0.18 -5.17
N ALA A 83 4.91 -0.99 -4.55
CA ALA A 83 5.76 -2.09 -5.00
C ALA A 83 4.96 -3.32 -5.37
N GLY A 84 5.37 -3.96 -6.47
CA GLY A 84 4.86 -5.28 -6.83
C GLY A 84 3.43 -5.30 -7.35
N SER A 85 2.94 -4.22 -7.95
CA SER A 85 1.56 -4.15 -8.44
C SER A 85 1.27 -5.32 -9.38
N PRO A 86 0.24 -6.15 -9.07
CA PRO A 86 -0.21 -7.16 -10.01
C PRO A 86 -0.73 -6.52 -11.30
N PRO A 87 -0.75 -7.26 -12.41
CA PRO A 87 -1.18 -6.69 -13.70
C PRO A 87 -2.56 -6.05 -13.65
N GLN A 88 -3.49 -6.64 -12.92
CA GLN A 88 -4.84 -6.10 -12.77
C GLN A 88 -4.83 -4.74 -12.09
N LEU A 89 -4.10 -4.61 -11.00
CA LEU A 89 -3.99 -3.35 -10.29
C LEU A 89 -3.24 -2.31 -11.11
N ARG A 90 -2.17 -2.71 -11.76
CA ARG A 90 -1.41 -1.82 -12.65
C ARG A 90 -2.30 -1.25 -13.74
N ARG A 91 -3.16 -2.08 -14.33
CA ARG A 91 -4.08 -1.65 -15.36
C ARG A 91 -5.07 -0.60 -14.83
N ILE A 92 -5.59 -0.80 -13.63
CA ILE A 92 -6.47 0.18 -13.01
C ILE A 92 -5.74 1.50 -12.77
N LEU A 93 -4.51 1.43 -12.30
CA LEU A 93 -3.69 2.64 -12.08
C LEU A 93 -3.47 3.40 -13.39
N GLU A 94 -3.19 2.68 -14.47
CA GLU A 94 -3.00 3.29 -15.79
C GLU A 94 -4.29 3.90 -16.32
N LEU A 95 -5.41 3.18 -16.23
CA LEU A 95 -6.69 3.63 -16.75
C LEU A 95 -7.22 4.86 -16.02
N THR A 96 -6.93 4.98 -14.73
CA THR A 96 -7.38 6.12 -13.91
C THR A 96 -6.38 7.28 -13.93
N GLY A 97 -5.20 7.08 -14.49
CA GLY A 97 -4.13 8.07 -14.46
C GLY A 97 -3.39 8.14 -13.13
N ALA A 98 -3.72 7.27 -12.19
CA ALA A 98 -3.07 7.26 -10.87
C ALA A 98 -1.57 6.92 -10.98
N ASP A 99 -1.17 6.16 -11.99
CA ASP A 99 0.23 5.84 -12.23
C ASP A 99 1.09 7.09 -12.49
N GLN A 100 0.48 8.18 -12.95
CA GLN A 100 1.18 9.44 -13.14
C GLN A 100 1.45 10.16 -11.83
N ALA A 101 0.65 9.90 -10.81
CA ALA A 101 0.76 10.54 -9.50
C ALA A 101 1.55 9.69 -8.50
N LEU A 102 1.71 8.40 -8.76
CA LEU A 102 2.32 7.47 -7.83
C LEU A 102 3.68 6.97 -8.36
N HIS A 103 4.54 6.57 -7.43
CA HIS A 103 5.85 5.99 -7.77
C HIS A 103 5.73 4.47 -7.71
N LEU A 104 5.81 3.80 -8.86
CA LEU A 104 5.63 2.36 -8.98
C LEU A 104 6.99 1.66 -9.14
N TYR A 105 7.17 0.57 -8.39
CA TYR A 105 8.39 -0.25 -8.43
C TYR A 105 8.04 -1.72 -8.62
N PRO A 106 8.93 -2.51 -9.22
CA PRO A 106 8.68 -3.93 -9.44
C PRO A 106 8.59 -4.73 -8.15
N SER A 107 9.32 -4.32 -7.10
CA SER A 107 9.35 -5.04 -5.83
C SER A 107 9.62 -4.07 -4.68
N ALA A 108 9.36 -4.55 -3.46
CA ALA A 108 9.70 -3.79 -2.26
C ALA A 108 11.21 -3.56 -2.15
N ASP A 109 12.01 -4.53 -2.56
CA ASP A 109 13.47 -4.39 -2.54
C ASP A 109 13.93 -3.25 -3.45
N ASP A 110 13.39 -3.18 -4.66
CA ASP A 110 13.71 -2.10 -5.59
C ASP A 110 13.24 -0.76 -5.06
N ALA A 111 12.05 -0.73 -4.45
CA ALA A 111 11.51 0.50 -3.88
C ALA A 111 12.34 1.01 -2.70
N CYS A 112 12.91 0.11 -1.91
CA CYS A 112 13.74 0.49 -0.78
C CYS A 112 15.17 0.85 -1.18
N ALA A 113 15.66 0.27 -2.27
CA ALA A 113 17.04 0.48 -2.74
C ALA A 113 17.22 1.80 -3.48
N ASP A 114 16.13 2.35 -4.02
CA ASP A 114 16.22 3.56 -4.81
C ASP A 114 16.46 4.78 -3.92
N ALA A 115 17.42 5.60 -4.30
CA ALA A 115 17.76 6.82 -3.56
C ALA A 115 16.60 7.83 -3.64
N LEU A 116 16.49 8.63 -2.60
CA LEU A 116 15.54 9.74 -2.60
C LEU A 116 15.95 10.81 -3.60
#